data_1e4fb560267d6317e6c77fb186a95e2e
#
_entry.id   1e4fb560267d6317e6c77fb186a95e2e
#
_cell.length_a   1.000
_cell.length_b   1.000
_cell.length_c   1.000
_cell.angle_alpha   90.00
_cell.angle_beta   90.00
_cell.angle_gamma   90.00
#
_symmetry.space_group_name_H-M   'P 1'
#
loop_
_entity.id
_entity.type
_entity.pdbx_description
1 polymer ?
#
loop_
_entity_poly.entity_id
_entity_poly.type
_entity_poly.pdbx_seq_one_letter_code
_entity_poly.pdbx_strand_id
1 'polypeptide(L)'
;HSHDGQEGISTNKLSAQLWPEKTTTSAKNIRNVTINHLRNILTDLEGVELVFLNDKWKIVYGDNFYCDYLKALNIAKILQQVHSPQEQEEEVKQLIGLLQRGTLLPTFVHYEWFGNIKINHDELFIRIIEQQLPIVEANNEARKVIVLSDVLFSFDGMSETALTFKIKALKKLGQKAYAQSVYDRFQKEYQQL
;
A
#
# COMPACT_ATOMS: atom_id res chain seq x y z
N HIS A 1 -2.45 8.34 -23.17
CA HIS A 1 -3.14 9.07 -22.07
C HIS A 1 -2.12 9.29 -20.96
N SER A 2 -1.52 10.50 -20.92
CA SER A 2 -0.68 10.91 -19.81
C SER A 2 -1.53 10.92 -18.53
N HIS A 3 -1.06 10.23 -17.48
CA HIS A 3 -1.71 10.23 -16.17
C HIS A 3 -1.57 11.61 -15.52
N ASP A 4 -2.51 12.50 -15.80
CA ASP A 4 -2.58 13.89 -15.32
C ASP A 4 -3.03 14.01 -13.84
N GLY A 5 -2.93 12.94 -13.06
CA GLY A 5 -3.45 12.87 -11.69
C GLY A 5 -2.46 13.16 -10.57
N GLN A 6 -1.18 13.28 -10.82
CA GLN A 6 -0.22 13.60 -9.76
C GLN A 6 -0.02 15.13 -9.65
N GLU A 7 -0.64 15.72 -8.64
CA GLU A 7 -0.27 17.07 -8.20
C GLU A 7 1.17 17.07 -7.70
N GLY A 8 2.12 17.52 -8.52
CA GLY A 8 3.53 17.61 -8.12
C GLY A 8 3.72 18.38 -6.80
N ILE A 9 4.92 18.31 -6.24
CA ILE A 9 5.28 18.98 -5.00
C ILE A 9 5.95 20.34 -5.28
N SER A 10 5.53 21.42 -4.60
CA SER A 10 6.19 22.72 -4.71
C SER A 10 7.59 22.67 -4.11
N THR A 11 8.48 23.50 -4.62
CA THR A 11 9.86 23.62 -4.15
C THR A 11 9.96 23.87 -2.64
N ASN A 12 9.09 24.73 -2.11
CA ASN A 12 9.08 25.06 -0.68
C ASN A 12 8.63 23.87 0.17
N LYS A 13 7.55 23.18 -0.24
CA LYS A 13 7.03 22.01 0.46
C LYS A 13 8.04 20.86 0.44
N LEU A 14 8.71 20.62 -0.71
CA LEU A 14 9.76 19.62 -0.83
C LEU A 14 10.93 19.91 0.14
N SER A 15 11.40 21.17 0.19
CA SER A 15 12.49 21.57 1.07
C SER A 15 12.12 21.47 2.55
N ALA A 16 10.91 21.86 2.92
CA ALA A 16 10.42 21.77 4.29
C ALA A 16 10.26 20.32 4.77
N GLN A 17 9.85 19.43 3.88
CA GLN A 17 9.70 18.00 4.23
C GLN A 17 11.03 17.26 4.34
N LEU A 18 11.98 17.52 3.43
CA LEU A 18 13.22 16.76 3.38
C LEU A 18 14.35 17.37 4.24
N TRP A 19 14.32 18.69 4.47
CA TRP A 19 15.38 19.40 5.20
C TRP A 19 14.80 20.47 6.13
N PRO A 20 13.92 20.11 7.09
CA PRO A 20 13.24 21.08 7.96
C PRO A 20 14.21 21.93 8.79
N GLU A 21 15.36 21.35 9.18
CA GLU A 21 16.36 22.00 10.03
C GLU A 21 17.38 22.88 9.27
N LYS A 22 17.25 22.99 7.94
CA LYS A 22 18.21 23.76 7.12
C LYS A 22 17.72 25.18 6.83
N THR A 23 18.67 26.12 6.81
CA THR A 23 18.37 27.48 6.32
C THR A 23 17.94 27.42 4.84
N THR A 24 17.18 28.42 4.40
CA THR A 24 16.67 28.52 3.00
C THR A 24 17.79 28.38 1.97
N THR A 25 18.94 29.02 2.19
CA THR A 25 20.09 28.95 1.26
C THR A 25 20.69 27.54 1.25
N SER A 26 20.91 26.94 2.42
CA SER A 26 21.46 25.59 2.53
C SER A 26 20.51 24.56 1.93
N ALA A 27 19.21 24.65 2.22
CA ALA A 27 18.17 23.79 1.64
C ALA A 27 18.13 23.88 0.11
N LYS A 28 18.27 25.10 -0.46
CA LYS A 28 18.34 25.31 -1.91
C LYS A 28 19.52 24.56 -2.56
N ASN A 29 20.71 24.65 -1.95
CA ASN A 29 21.92 24.01 -2.48
C ASN A 29 21.80 22.50 -2.40
N ILE A 30 21.42 21.94 -1.24
CA ILE A 30 21.21 20.51 -1.06
C ILE A 30 20.15 19.99 -2.05
N ARG A 31 19.02 20.67 -2.17
CA ARG A 31 17.96 20.31 -3.10
C ARG A 31 18.45 20.22 -4.53
N ASN A 32 19.20 21.20 -5.01
CA ASN A 32 19.72 21.21 -6.38
C ASN A 32 20.63 19.99 -6.64
N VAL A 33 21.50 19.67 -5.70
CA VAL A 33 22.34 18.46 -5.78
C VAL A 33 21.50 17.19 -5.80
N THR A 34 20.54 17.09 -4.86
CA THR A 34 19.65 15.93 -4.76
C THR A 34 18.80 15.73 -6.02
N ILE A 35 18.25 16.81 -6.58
CA ILE A 35 17.47 16.75 -7.83
C ILE A 35 18.36 16.26 -9.00
N ASN A 36 19.58 16.73 -9.10
CA ASN A 36 20.50 16.26 -10.15
C ASN A 36 20.85 14.78 -9.96
N HIS A 37 21.12 14.33 -8.74
CA HIS A 37 21.33 12.91 -8.45
C HIS A 37 20.11 12.06 -8.80
N LEU A 38 18.91 12.52 -8.42
CA LEU A 38 17.68 11.81 -8.74
C LEU A 38 17.48 11.71 -10.26
N ARG A 39 17.71 12.77 -11.02
CA ARG A 39 17.65 12.73 -12.48
C ARG A 39 18.62 11.70 -13.07
N ASN A 40 19.86 11.67 -12.57
CA ASN A 40 20.83 10.69 -13.03
C ASN A 40 20.39 9.25 -12.76
N ILE A 41 19.81 8.97 -11.58
CA ILE A 41 19.26 7.65 -11.27
C ILE A 41 18.07 7.30 -12.18
N LEU A 42 17.20 8.28 -12.45
CA LEU A 42 16.02 8.06 -13.31
C LEU A 42 16.37 7.87 -14.79
N THR A 43 17.57 8.28 -15.25
CA THR A 43 17.99 8.01 -16.63
C THR A 43 18.12 6.53 -16.97
N ASP A 44 18.32 5.68 -15.95
CA ASP A 44 18.36 4.23 -16.12
C ASP A 44 16.96 3.60 -16.25
N LEU A 45 15.90 4.39 -16.01
CA LEU A 45 14.51 3.97 -16.12
C LEU A 45 13.91 4.57 -17.41
N GLU A 46 13.73 3.75 -18.41
CA GLU A 46 13.16 4.18 -19.70
C GLU A 46 11.76 4.80 -19.51
N GLY A 47 11.57 6.01 -20.05
CA GLY A 47 10.29 6.71 -20.01
C GLY A 47 9.92 7.30 -18.65
N VAL A 48 10.86 7.46 -17.70
CA VAL A 48 10.65 8.12 -16.41
C VAL A 48 11.49 9.40 -16.34
N GLU A 49 10.86 10.52 -16.10
CA GLU A 49 11.53 11.83 -16.01
C GLU A 49 11.09 12.63 -14.79
N LEU A 50 12.02 13.37 -14.19
CA LEU A 50 11.74 14.38 -13.18
C LEU A 50 11.68 15.76 -13.83
N VAL A 51 10.48 16.33 -13.93
CA VAL A 51 10.22 17.62 -14.56
C VAL A 51 9.82 18.68 -13.53
N PHE A 52 10.06 19.95 -13.88
CA PHE A 52 9.60 21.11 -13.11
C PHE A 52 8.60 21.88 -13.98
N LEU A 53 7.33 21.81 -13.61
CA LEU A 53 6.22 22.43 -14.35
C LEU A 53 5.28 23.13 -13.36
N ASN A 54 4.88 24.37 -13.71
CA ASN A 54 3.94 25.17 -12.91
C ASN A 54 4.37 25.28 -11.43
N ASP A 55 5.65 25.60 -11.20
CA ASP A 55 6.28 25.71 -9.87
C ASP A 55 6.25 24.44 -9.00
N LYS A 56 6.03 23.30 -9.62
CA LYS A 56 6.00 21.98 -8.96
C LYS A 56 6.95 20.98 -9.62
N TRP A 57 7.60 20.19 -8.80
CA TRP A 57 8.34 19.01 -9.20
C TRP A 57 7.39 17.84 -9.39
N LYS A 58 7.51 17.15 -10.52
CA LYS A 58 6.69 15.98 -10.85
C LYS A 58 7.57 14.89 -11.44
N ILE A 59 7.28 13.64 -11.13
CA ILE A 59 7.77 12.50 -11.90
C ILE A 59 6.73 12.24 -12.98
N VAL A 60 7.15 12.28 -14.24
CA VAL A 60 6.34 11.86 -15.39
C VAL A 60 6.84 10.54 -15.92
N TYR A 61 5.94 9.69 -16.36
CA TYR A 61 6.28 8.35 -16.84
C TYR A 61 5.38 7.94 -18.01
N GLY A 62 5.93 7.15 -18.94
CA GLY A 62 5.21 6.61 -20.08
C GLY A 62 4.34 5.40 -19.74
N ASP A 63 3.59 4.91 -20.73
CA ASP A 63 2.63 3.80 -20.58
C ASP A 63 3.30 2.46 -20.19
N ASN A 64 4.58 2.30 -20.48
CA ASN A 64 5.36 1.11 -20.13
C ASN A 64 5.87 1.10 -18.68
N PHE A 65 5.69 2.19 -17.95
CA PHE A 65 6.12 2.27 -16.55
C PHE A 65 5.23 1.43 -15.65
N TYR A 66 5.83 0.51 -14.92
CA TYR A 66 5.14 -0.32 -13.93
C TYR A 66 5.56 0.07 -12.52
N CYS A 67 4.55 0.37 -11.70
CA CYS A 67 4.71 0.58 -10.27
C CYS A 67 3.56 -0.15 -9.54
N ASP A 68 3.89 -1.13 -8.73
CA ASP A 68 2.92 -1.94 -7.99
C ASP A 68 2.06 -1.10 -7.03
N TYR A 69 2.66 -0.11 -6.37
CA TYR A 69 1.95 0.86 -5.53
C TYR A 69 0.87 1.62 -6.31
N LEU A 70 1.22 2.19 -7.46
CA LEU A 70 0.25 2.94 -8.29
C LEU A 70 -0.83 2.02 -8.85
N LYS A 71 -0.46 0.79 -9.22
CA LYS A 71 -1.42 -0.22 -9.68
C LYS A 71 -2.38 -0.60 -8.57
N ALA A 72 -1.91 -0.84 -7.35
CA ALA A 72 -2.75 -1.14 -6.20
C ALA A 72 -3.71 0.00 -5.87
N LEU A 73 -3.25 1.27 -5.88
CA LEU A 73 -4.11 2.43 -5.69
C LEU A 73 -5.18 2.58 -6.79
N ASN A 74 -4.84 2.29 -8.04
CA ASN A 74 -5.81 2.34 -9.13
C ASN A 74 -6.89 1.25 -8.98
N ILE A 75 -6.49 0.03 -8.64
CA ILE A 75 -7.43 -1.06 -8.34
C ILE A 75 -8.33 -0.68 -7.16
N ALA A 76 -7.76 -0.11 -6.09
CA ALA A 76 -8.53 0.36 -4.94
C ALA A 76 -9.62 1.38 -5.33
N LYS A 77 -9.30 2.32 -6.23
CA LYS A 77 -10.28 3.28 -6.76
C LYS A 77 -11.39 2.60 -7.56
N ILE A 78 -11.04 1.62 -8.40
CA ILE A 78 -12.02 0.85 -9.17
C ILE A 78 -12.97 0.13 -8.22
N LEU A 79 -12.44 -0.58 -7.21
CA LEU A 79 -13.24 -1.31 -6.23
C LEU A 79 -14.21 -0.42 -5.43
N GLN A 80 -13.85 0.85 -5.20
CA GLN A 80 -14.75 1.81 -4.54
C GLN A 80 -15.89 2.30 -5.45
N GLN A 81 -15.75 2.21 -6.78
CA GLN A 81 -16.73 2.72 -7.75
C GLN A 81 -17.63 1.63 -8.31
N VAL A 82 -17.15 0.39 -8.36
CA VAL A 82 -17.87 -0.76 -8.93
C VAL A 82 -18.68 -1.44 -7.83
N HIS A 83 -19.97 -1.65 -8.09
CA HIS A 83 -20.89 -2.25 -7.12
C HIS A 83 -21.28 -3.71 -7.46
N SER A 84 -20.84 -4.23 -8.62
CA SER A 84 -21.11 -5.62 -9.02
C SER A 84 -20.03 -6.57 -8.48
N PRO A 85 -20.38 -7.58 -7.66
CA PRO A 85 -19.42 -8.55 -7.14
C PRO A 85 -18.63 -9.32 -8.20
N GLN A 86 -19.27 -9.59 -9.37
CA GLN A 86 -18.63 -10.31 -10.47
C GLN A 86 -17.55 -9.48 -11.16
N GLU A 87 -17.78 -8.16 -11.31
CA GLU A 87 -16.80 -7.24 -11.89
C GLU A 87 -15.63 -6.96 -10.94
N GLN A 88 -15.82 -7.19 -9.65
CA GLN A 88 -14.76 -6.98 -8.64
C GLN A 88 -13.81 -8.18 -8.49
N GLU A 89 -14.18 -9.38 -8.97
CA GLU A 89 -13.42 -10.60 -8.65
C GLU A 89 -11.99 -10.56 -9.20
N GLU A 90 -11.80 -10.10 -10.44
CA GLU A 90 -10.47 -10.03 -11.06
C GLU A 90 -9.61 -8.92 -10.43
N GLU A 91 -10.20 -7.76 -10.13
CA GLU A 91 -9.55 -6.66 -9.45
C GLU A 91 -9.13 -7.04 -8.03
N VAL A 92 -9.98 -7.71 -7.28
CA VAL A 92 -9.66 -8.23 -5.95
C VAL A 92 -8.50 -9.22 -6.02
N LYS A 93 -8.52 -10.15 -6.97
CA LYS A 93 -7.44 -11.14 -7.17
C LYS A 93 -6.11 -10.46 -7.50
N GLN A 94 -6.12 -9.45 -8.38
CA GLN A 94 -4.92 -8.69 -8.72
C GLN A 94 -4.41 -7.90 -7.51
N LEU A 95 -5.32 -7.26 -6.75
CA LEU A 95 -4.97 -6.52 -5.55
C LEU A 95 -4.31 -7.43 -4.51
N ILE A 96 -4.91 -8.58 -4.22
CA ILE A 96 -4.34 -9.57 -3.29
C ILE A 96 -2.92 -9.95 -3.72
N GLY A 97 -2.70 -10.25 -5.01
CA GLY A 97 -1.39 -10.60 -5.54
C GLY A 97 -0.34 -9.49 -5.37
N LEU A 98 -0.75 -8.22 -5.39
CA LEU A 98 0.14 -7.09 -5.09
C LEU A 98 0.41 -6.97 -3.59
N LEU A 99 -0.62 -7.04 -2.75
CA LEU A 99 -0.51 -6.86 -1.30
C LEU A 99 0.24 -8.00 -0.60
N GLN A 100 0.23 -9.22 -1.17
CA GLN A 100 1.04 -10.33 -0.69
C GLN A 100 2.55 -10.09 -0.79
N ARG A 101 3.00 -9.09 -1.57
CA ARG A 101 4.42 -8.70 -1.64
C ARG A 101 4.89 -7.96 -0.38
N GLY A 102 3.97 -7.55 0.46
CA GLY A 102 4.23 -6.85 1.73
C GLY A 102 3.70 -5.41 1.76
N THR A 103 3.95 -4.75 2.89
CA THR A 103 3.54 -3.36 3.11
C THR A 103 4.43 -2.37 2.35
N LEU A 104 3.91 -1.15 2.14
CA LEU A 104 4.62 -0.09 1.43
C LEU A 104 5.94 0.26 2.14
N LEU A 105 7.08 0.09 1.43
CA LEU A 105 8.42 0.49 1.84
C LEU A 105 8.70 0.21 3.35
N PRO A 106 8.71 -1.04 3.79
CA PRO A 106 8.75 -1.40 5.22
C PRO A 106 10.00 -0.88 5.95
N THR A 107 11.08 -0.58 5.24
CA THR A 107 12.33 -0.05 5.79
C THR A 107 12.34 1.47 6.00
N PHE A 108 11.33 2.21 5.50
CA PHE A 108 11.27 3.68 5.54
C PHE A 108 10.47 4.22 6.73
N VAL A 109 10.29 3.44 7.78
CA VAL A 109 9.48 3.81 8.96
C VAL A 109 10.00 5.01 9.76
N HIS A 110 11.25 5.42 9.57
CA HIS A 110 11.88 6.49 10.35
C HIS A 110 11.64 7.91 9.80
N TYR A 111 10.99 8.04 8.63
CA TYR A 111 10.72 9.35 8.03
C TYR A 111 9.30 9.80 8.36
N GLU A 112 9.15 10.83 9.16
CA GLU A 112 7.84 11.38 9.60
C GLU A 112 6.92 11.71 8.42
N TRP A 113 7.45 12.33 7.35
CA TRP A 113 6.67 12.65 6.16
C TRP A 113 6.12 11.39 5.45
N PHE A 114 6.81 10.26 5.56
CA PHE A 114 6.39 8.99 4.98
C PHE A 114 5.37 8.30 5.87
N GLY A 115 5.44 8.49 7.19
CA GLY A 115 4.52 7.88 8.15
C GLY A 115 3.05 8.15 7.81
N ASN A 116 2.70 9.40 7.50
CA ASN A 116 1.34 9.76 7.11
C ASN A 116 0.91 9.11 5.80
N ILE A 117 1.82 9.01 4.81
CA ILE A 117 1.54 8.33 3.54
C ILE A 117 1.26 6.85 3.79
N LYS A 118 2.11 6.21 4.61
CA LYS A 118 1.98 4.80 4.96
C LYS A 118 0.67 4.52 5.72
N ILE A 119 0.33 5.33 6.72
CA ILE A 119 -0.91 5.18 7.48
C ILE A 119 -2.13 5.24 6.56
N ASN A 120 -2.23 6.27 5.72
CA ASN A 120 -3.36 6.41 4.80
C ASN A 120 -3.44 5.25 3.79
N HIS A 121 -2.29 4.75 3.35
CA HIS A 121 -2.20 3.59 2.47
C HIS A 121 -2.69 2.33 3.19
N ASP A 122 -2.18 2.06 4.37
CA ASP A 122 -2.50 0.86 5.14
C ASP A 122 -4.00 0.85 5.53
N GLU A 123 -4.56 1.97 6.00
CA GLU A 123 -5.99 2.14 6.29
C GLU A 123 -6.88 1.90 5.07
N LEU A 124 -6.46 2.37 3.89
CA LEU A 124 -7.20 2.15 2.65
C LEU A 124 -7.32 0.65 2.35
N PHE A 125 -6.20 -0.09 2.41
CA PHE A 125 -6.20 -1.51 2.07
C PHE A 125 -6.81 -2.38 3.16
N ILE A 126 -6.62 -2.07 4.44
CA ILE A 126 -7.33 -2.71 5.54
C ILE A 126 -8.84 -2.66 5.27
N ARG A 127 -9.39 -1.47 5.02
CA ARG A 127 -10.83 -1.28 4.76
C ARG A 127 -11.31 -2.10 3.56
N ILE A 128 -10.56 -2.11 2.46
CA ILE A 128 -10.94 -2.90 1.27
C ILE A 128 -10.94 -4.40 1.59
N ILE A 129 -9.92 -4.90 2.28
CA ILE A 129 -9.83 -6.33 2.64
C ILE A 129 -10.97 -6.71 3.58
N GLU A 130 -11.28 -5.90 4.57
CA GLU A 130 -12.39 -6.12 5.50
C GLU A 130 -13.75 -6.15 4.80
N GLN A 131 -13.96 -5.33 3.77
CA GLN A 131 -15.15 -5.37 2.94
C GLN A 131 -15.24 -6.63 2.08
N GLN A 132 -14.11 -7.16 1.61
CA GLN A 132 -14.08 -8.35 0.76
C GLN A 132 -14.20 -9.68 1.55
N LEU A 133 -13.73 -9.74 2.78
CA LEU A 133 -13.76 -10.95 3.61
C LEU A 133 -15.15 -11.60 3.71
N PRO A 134 -16.24 -10.88 4.06
CA PRO A 134 -17.57 -11.46 4.14
C PRO A 134 -18.11 -11.91 2.78
N ILE A 135 -17.76 -11.21 1.69
CA ILE A 135 -18.18 -11.57 0.33
C ILE A 135 -17.57 -12.91 -0.08
N VAL A 136 -16.26 -13.06 0.12
CA VAL A 136 -15.52 -14.28 -0.21
C VAL A 136 -15.94 -15.44 0.72
N GLU A 137 -16.25 -15.17 1.99
CA GLU A 137 -16.79 -16.18 2.92
C GLU A 137 -18.17 -16.69 2.44
N ALA A 138 -19.06 -15.79 2.02
CA ALA A 138 -20.39 -16.14 1.50
C ALA A 138 -20.31 -16.99 0.22
N ASN A 139 -19.30 -16.77 -0.60
CA ASN A 139 -19.02 -17.58 -1.81
C ASN A 139 -18.40 -18.96 -1.49
N ASN A 140 -18.25 -19.32 -0.21
CA ASN A 140 -17.64 -20.57 0.23
C ASN A 140 -16.15 -20.76 -0.13
N GLU A 141 -15.43 -19.71 -0.41
CA GLU A 141 -14.04 -19.73 -0.86
C GLU A 141 -13.04 -19.70 0.32
N ALA A 142 -13.11 -20.70 1.20
CA ALA A 142 -12.33 -20.73 2.45
C ALA A 142 -10.82 -20.50 2.27
N ARG A 143 -10.22 -20.95 1.17
CA ARG A 143 -8.79 -20.70 0.89
C ARG A 143 -8.51 -19.23 0.60
N LYS A 144 -9.37 -18.55 -0.16
CA LYS A 144 -9.23 -17.11 -0.42
C LYS A 144 -9.43 -16.31 0.86
N VAL A 145 -10.37 -16.72 1.74
CA VAL A 145 -10.55 -16.10 3.07
C VAL A 145 -9.26 -16.17 3.89
N ILE A 146 -8.57 -17.32 3.92
CA ILE A 146 -7.29 -17.46 4.62
C ILE A 146 -6.26 -16.48 4.07
N VAL A 147 -6.12 -16.41 2.73
CA VAL A 147 -5.16 -15.50 2.08
C VAL A 147 -5.46 -14.03 2.40
N LEU A 148 -6.73 -13.61 2.31
CA LEU A 148 -7.15 -12.25 2.67
C LEU A 148 -6.87 -11.94 4.15
N SER A 149 -7.14 -12.90 5.04
CA SER A 149 -6.83 -12.74 6.46
C SER A 149 -5.32 -12.62 6.71
N ASP A 150 -4.49 -13.37 5.99
CA ASP A 150 -3.03 -13.27 6.09
C ASP A 150 -2.51 -11.92 5.60
N VAL A 151 -3.08 -11.41 4.50
CA VAL A 151 -2.77 -10.06 4.01
C VAL A 151 -3.20 -9.02 5.05
N LEU A 152 -4.40 -9.13 5.62
CA LEU A 152 -4.87 -8.21 6.66
C LEU A 152 -3.94 -8.21 7.88
N PHE A 153 -3.49 -9.37 8.34
CA PHE A 153 -2.51 -9.49 9.42
C PHE A 153 -1.15 -8.84 9.09
N SER A 154 -0.76 -8.75 7.83
CA SER A 154 0.47 -8.05 7.44
C SER A 154 0.37 -6.53 7.57
N PHE A 155 -0.84 -5.96 7.54
CA PHE A 155 -1.13 -4.55 7.78
C PHE A 155 -1.43 -4.26 9.25
N ASP A 156 -2.23 -5.10 9.88
CA ASP A 156 -2.63 -5.03 11.28
C ASP A 156 -2.49 -6.40 11.94
N GLY A 157 -1.34 -6.62 12.60
CA GLY A 157 -1.02 -7.88 13.28
C GLY A 157 -2.02 -8.26 14.37
N MET A 158 -2.80 -7.28 14.88
CA MET A 158 -3.79 -7.47 15.94
C MET A 158 -5.23 -7.42 15.44
N SER A 159 -5.47 -7.55 14.15
CA SER A 159 -6.81 -7.54 13.57
C SER A 159 -7.66 -8.73 14.06
N GLU A 160 -8.67 -8.44 14.90
CA GLU A 160 -9.67 -9.43 15.33
C GLU A 160 -10.54 -9.91 14.17
N THR A 161 -10.76 -9.05 13.17
CA THR A 161 -11.44 -9.40 11.92
C THR A 161 -10.68 -10.51 11.20
N ALA A 162 -9.38 -10.31 10.95
CA ALA A 162 -8.52 -11.31 10.31
C ALA A 162 -8.52 -12.64 11.08
N LEU A 163 -8.39 -12.58 12.41
CA LEU A 163 -8.42 -13.76 13.28
C LEU A 163 -9.73 -14.54 13.11
N THR A 164 -10.85 -13.85 13.22
CA THR A 164 -12.19 -14.44 13.17
C THR A 164 -12.42 -15.18 11.84
N PHE A 165 -12.18 -14.51 10.72
CA PHE A 165 -12.37 -15.07 9.39
C PHE A 165 -11.41 -16.24 9.13
N LYS A 166 -10.13 -16.10 9.50
CA LYS A 166 -9.14 -17.16 9.32
C LYS A 166 -9.47 -18.43 10.10
N ILE A 167 -9.86 -18.29 11.37
CA ILE A 167 -10.26 -19.43 12.22
C ILE A 167 -11.48 -20.14 11.63
N LYS A 168 -12.51 -19.40 11.22
CA LYS A 168 -13.70 -19.96 10.58
C LYS A 168 -13.33 -20.74 9.31
N ALA A 169 -12.51 -20.15 8.43
CA ALA A 169 -12.09 -20.77 7.19
C ALA A 169 -11.25 -22.04 7.42
N LEU A 170 -10.31 -22.01 8.36
CA LEU A 170 -9.50 -23.19 8.74
C LEU A 170 -10.37 -24.31 9.31
N LYS A 171 -11.33 -24.02 10.18
CA LYS A 171 -12.29 -24.99 10.71
C LYS A 171 -13.12 -25.62 9.60
N LYS A 172 -13.58 -24.82 8.62
CA LYS A 172 -14.33 -25.28 7.45
C LYS A 172 -13.52 -26.25 6.57
N LEU A 173 -12.20 -26.04 6.48
CA LEU A 173 -11.27 -26.96 5.80
C LEU A 173 -10.83 -28.16 6.64
N GLY A 174 -11.38 -28.34 7.85
CA GLY A 174 -11.01 -29.43 8.77
C GLY A 174 -9.67 -29.22 9.50
N GLN A 175 -9.02 -28.07 9.34
CA GLN A 175 -7.70 -27.75 9.90
C GLN A 175 -7.80 -27.22 11.33
N LYS A 176 -8.48 -27.98 12.22
CA LYS A 176 -8.79 -27.55 13.59
C LYS A 176 -7.55 -27.27 14.44
N ALA A 177 -6.52 -28.11 14.34
CA ALA A 177 -5.27 -27.93 15.09
C ALA A 177 -4.54 -26.64 14.67
N TYR A 178 -4.54 -26.34 13.39
CA TYR A 178 -3.94 -25.09 12.89
C TYR A 178 -4.77 -23.87 13.31
N ALA A 179 -6.09 -23.96 13.27
CA ALA A 179 -6.95 -22.88 13.79
C ALA A 179 -6.67 -22.58 15.27
N GLN A 180 -6.45 -23.63 16.09
CA GLN A 180 -6.08 -23.44 17.49
C GLN A 180 -4.72 -22.76 17.64
N SER A 181 -3.70 -23.18 16.89
CA SER A 181 -2.37 -22.58 16.97
C SER A 181 -2.36 -21.09 16.54
N VAL A 182 -3.20 -20.70 15.56
CA VAL A 182 -3.37 -19.31 15.17
C VAL A 182 -3.97 -18.49 16.31
N TYR A 183 -5.00 -19.02 16.97
CA TYR A 183 -5.64 -18.37 18.10
C TYR A 183 -4.67 -18.20 19.29
N ASP A 184 -3.96 -19.26 19.66
CA ASP A 184 -3.03 -19.25 20.80
C ASP A 184 -1.89 -18.24 20.57
N ARG A 185 -1.38 -18.15 19.35
CA ARG A 185 -0.36 -17.15 18.99
C ARG A 185 -0.90 -15.74 19.13
N PHE A 186 -2.08 -15.47 18.58
CA PHE A 186 -2.72 -14.17 18.68
C PHE A 186 -2.94 -13.75 20.14
N GLN A 187 -3.45 -14.65 20.98
CA GLN A 187 -3.63 -14.37 22.42
C GLN A 187 -2.32 -14.05 23.12
N LYS A 188 -1.25 -14.80 22.80
CA LYS A 188 0.07 -14.56 23.40
C LYS A 188 0.63 -13.19 23.02
N GLU A 189 0.49 -12.77 21.76
CA GLU A 189 0.92 -11.46 21.30
C GLU A 189 0.08 -10.34 21.93
N TYR A 190 -1.25 -10.55 22.03
CA TYR A 190 -2.17 -9.59 22.66
C TYR A 190 -1.88 -9.34 24.14
N GLN A 191 -1.43 -10.35 24.88
CA GLN A 191 -1.07 -10.21 26.31
C GLN A 191 0.26 -9.49 26.54
N GLN A 192 1.06 -9.24 25.52
CA GLN A 192 2.35 -8.56 25.59
C GLN A 192 2.26 -7.05 25.28
N LEU A 193 1.09 -6.57 24.87
CA LEU A 193 0.77 -5.14 24.67
C LEU A 193 0.32 -4.49 25.96
#